data_254bf504f0f0593933d7783466ee2b07
#
_entry.id   254bf504f0f0593933d7783466ee2b07
#
_cell.length_a   1.000
_cell.length_b   1.000
_cell.length_c   1.000
_cell.angle_alpha   90.00
_cell.angle_beta   90.00
_cell.angle_gamma   90.00
#
_symmetry.space_group_name_H-M   'P 1'
#
loop_
_entity.id
_entity.type
_entity.pdbx_description
1 polymer ?
#
loop_
_entity_poly.entity_id
_entity_poly.type
_entity_poly.pdbx_seq_one_letter_code
_entity_poly.pdbx_strand_id
1 'polypeptide(L)'
;MHKKSVPLIRQMGTTDCGIAALTMIFQYYKYKIDISELKATTSIGRNGMSLAKMKEITEEHNFSFKAYGNYETEENLIKCLPIIMCSKENHYVVVAEKKYGKYILLDPLKGKEKVDYSYIKKNFLDVLVCVRPTEKNYKREKRESFLIPINKSKLFLASILTLVTQGIILIPPLIIKKIVNEITYDTLGFNFVKYTLLILSCLLYTSPSPRDLSTSR
;
A
#
# COMPACT_ATOMS: atom_id res chain seq x y z
N MET A 1 0.15 4.59 -33.24
CA MET A 1 -0.71 4.76 -32.03
C MET A 1 -0.34 3.70 -31.00
N HIS A 2 0.31 4.07 -29.90
CA HIS A 2 0.56 3.11 -28.82
C HIS A 2 -0.78 2.73 -28.18
N LYS A 3 -1.18 1.46 -28.34
CA LYS A 3 -2.38 0.91 -27.75
C LYS A 3 -2.23 0.99 -26.23
N LYS A 4 -3.07 1.78 -25.57
CA LYS A 4 -3.07 1.89 -24.10
C LYS A 4 -3.36 0.52 -23.49
N SER A 5 -2.47 0.01 -22.69
CA SER A 5 -2.72 -1.18 -21.87
C SER A 5 -3.17 -0.76 -20.46
N VAL A 6 -4.07 -1.54 -19.87
CA VAL A 6 -4.45 -1.36 -18.46
C VAL A 6 -3.26 -1.79 -17.59
N PRO A 7 -2.79 -0.94 -16.67
CA PRO A 7 -1.71 -1.34 -15.76
C PRO A 7 -2.22 -2.37 -14.75
N LEU A 8 -1.41 -3.35 -14.42
CA LEU A 8 -1.70 -4.29 -13.34
C LEU A 8 -1.32 -3.66 -12.00
N ILE A 9 -2.29 -3.57 -11.09
CA ILE A 9 -2.08 -3.09 -9.72
C ILE A 9 -2.41 -4.22 -8.76
N ARG A 10 -1.47 -4.54 -7.88
CA ARG A 10 -1.64 -5.57 -6.85
C ARG A 10 -2.45 -5.02 -5.69
N GLN A 11 -3.32 -5.84 -5.11
CA GLN A 11 -3.98 -5.50 -3.85
C GLN A 11 -2.98 -5.50 -2.69
N MET A 12 -3.20 -4.65 -1.70
CA MET A 12 -2.34 -4.53 -0.50
C MET A 12 -2.84 -5.38 0.66
N GLY A 13 -4.14 -5.66 0.70
CA GLY A 13 -4.80 -6.48 1.71
C GLY A 13 -5.88 -7.35 1.09
N THR A 14 -6.45 -8.25 1.87
CA THR A 14 -7.46 -9.23 1.41
C THR A 14 -8.75 -8.60 0.90
N THR A 15 -9.11 -7.40 1.36
CA THR A 15 -10.34 -6.68 1.03
C THR A 15 -10.16 -5.60 -0.05
N ASP A 16 -8.94 -5.43 -0.57
CA ASP A 16 -8.57 -4.31 -1.42
C ASP A 16 -8.75 -4.56 -2.93
N CYS A 17 -9.28 -5.73 -3.32
CA CYS A 17 -9.45 -6.09 -4.74
C CYS A 17 -10.29 -5.06 -5.52
N GLY A 18 -11.36 -4.52 -4.91
CA GLY A 18 -12.21 -3.50 -5.54
C GLY A 18 -11.49 -2.17 -5.74
N ILE A 19 -10.70 -1.71 -4.76
CA ILE A 19 -9.85 -0.51 -4.90
C ILE A 19 -8.80 -0.71 -5.98
N ALA A 20 -8.12 -1.85 -5.97
CA ALA A 20 -7.11 -2.16 -6.97
C ALA A 20 -7.70 -2.15 -8.39
N ALA A 21 -8.88 -2.75 -8.56
CA ALA A 21 -9.60 -2.77 -9.83
C ALA A 21 -10.00 -1.35 -10.30
N LEU A 22 -10.54 -0.51 -9.41
CA LEU A 22 -10.84 0.89 -9.73
C LEU A 22 -9.57 1.68 -10.10
N THR A 23 -8.51 1.53 -9.32
CA THR A 23 -7.23 2.21 -9.59
C THR A 23 -6.66 1.81 -10.96
N MET A 24 -6.75 0.54 -11.36
CA MET A 24 -6.37 0.09 -12.70
C MET A 24 -7.14 0.84 -13.80
N ILE A 25 -8.47 0.99 -13.64
CA ILE A 25 -9.31 1.70 -14.61
C ILE A 25 -8.99 3.19 -14.63
N PHE A 26 -8.84 3.83 -13.47
CA PHE A 26 -8.49 5.24 -13.38
C PHE A 26 -7.15 5.52 -14.07
N GLN A 27 -6.12 4.73 -13.81
CA GLN A 27 -4.81 4.88 -14.44
C GLN A 27 -4.84 4.58 -15.96
N TYR A 28 -5.69 3.65 -16.41
CA TYR A 28 -5.92 3.43 -17.84
C TYR A 28 -6.39 4.70 -18.53
N TYR A 29 -7.27 5.46 -17.90
CA TYR A 29 -7.72 6.77 -18.41
C TYR A 29 -6.75 7.92 -18.11
N LYS A 30 -5.53 7.62 -17.59
CA LYS A 30 -4.49 8.57 -17.21
C LYS A 30 -4.83 9.45 -16.00
N TYR A 31 -5.81 9.07 -15.21
CA TYR A 31 -6.06 9.66 -13.92
C TYR A 31 -4.99 9.14 -12.94
N LYS A 32 -4.14 10.07 -12.45
CA LYS A 32 -2.99 9.72 -11.61
C LYS A 32 -3.43 9.59 -10.15
N ILE A 33 -3.84 8.41 -9.80
CA ILE A 33 -4.15 8.05 -8.41
C ILE A 33 -3.46 6.75 -8.05
N ASP A 34 -2.96 6.65 -6.83
CA ASP A 34 -2.39 5.41 -6.30
C ASP A 34 -3.41 4.66 -5.45
N ILE A 35 -3.21 3.34 -5.35
CA ILE A 35 -4.04 2.49 -4.50
C ILE A 35 -4.02 2.91 -3.03
N SER A 36 -2.86 3.35 -2.52
CA SER A 36 -2.70 3.85 -1.14
C SER A 36 -3.49 5.13 -0.89
N GLU A 37 -3.51 6.04 -1.86
CA GLU A 37 -4.25 7.30 -1.81
C GLU A 37 -5.75 7.03 -1.84
N LEU A 38 -6.21 6.22 -2.80
CA LEU A 38 -7.62 5.85 -2.90
C LEU A 38 -8.11 5.11 -1.65
N LYS A 39 -7.26 4.26 -1.07
CA LYS A 39 -7.56 3.55 0.17
C LYS A 39 -7.65 4.49 1.38
N ALA A 40 -6.78 5.49 1.46
CA ALA A 40 -6.76 6.45 2.57
C ALA A 40 -8.01 7.35 2.59
N THR A 41 -8.56 7.68 1.42
CA THR A 41 -9.77 8.50 1.28
C THR A 41 -11.07 7.71 1.40
N THR A 42 -10.98 6.37 1.29
CA THR A 42 -12.15 5.50 1.25
C THR A 42 -12.22 4.61 2.47
N SER A 43 -13.28 4.72 3.25
CA SER A 43 -13.57 3.75 4.32
C SER A 43 -14.13 2.45 3.73
N ILE A 44 -13.34 1.37 3.75
CA ILE A 44 -13.77 0.05 3.32
C ILE A 44 -14.13 -0.77 4.54
N GLY A 45 -15.29 -1.42 4.48
CA GLY A 45 -15.71 -2.36 5.51
C GLY A 45 -14.88 -3.66 5.51
N ARG A 46 -14.98 -4.44 6.57
CA ARG A 46 -14.30 -5.74 6.71
C ARG A 46 -14.64 -6.74 5.60
N ASN A 47 -15.79 -6.59 4.97
CA ASN A 47 -16.30 -7.49 3.92
C ASN A 47 -15.89 -7.06 2.50
N GLY A 48 -14.95 -6.10 2.37
CA GLY A 48 -14.54 -5.56 1.08
C GLY A 48 -15.44 -4.44 0.57
N MET A 49 -15.36 -4.15 -0.72
CA MET A 49 -16.05 -3.04 -1.39
C MET A 49 -17.35 -3.54 -2.04
N SER A 50 -18.47 -2.90 -1.72
CA SER A 50 -19.73 -3.12 -2.44
C SER A 50 -19.79 -2.35 -3.76
N LEU A 51 -20.67 -2.77 -4.70
CA LEU A 51 -20.90 -2.03 -5.95
C LEU A 51 -21.43 -0.62 -5.70
N ALA A 52 -22.23 -0.41 -4.65
CA ALA A 52 -22.72 0.91 -4.26
C ALA A 52 -21.57 1.83 -3.84
N LYS A 53 -20.63 1.32 -3.02
CA LYS A 53 -19.44 2.09 -2.61
C LYS A 53 -18.49 2.32 -3.78
N MET A 54 -18.36 1.35 -4.68
CA MET A 54 -17.59 1.51 -5.91
C MET A 54 -18.17 2.63 -6.80
N LYS A 55 -19.48 2.73 -6.90
CA LYS A 55 -20.18 3.81 -7.61
C LYS A 55 -19.89 5.18 -6.99
N GLU A 56 -20.08 5.29 -5.67
CA GLU A 56 -19.81 6.53 -4.92
C GLU A 56 -18.38 7.06 -5.19
N ILE A 57 -17.37 6.22 -5.01
CA ILE A 57 -15.96 6.58 -5.26
C ILE A 57 -15.75 7.00 -6.72
N THR A 58 -16.36 6.28 -7.64
CA THR A 58 -16.21 6.56 -9.08
C THR A 58 -16.78 7.94 -9.43
N GLU A 59 -17.94 8.28 -8.88
CA GLU A 59 -18.61 9.57 -9.10
C GLU A 59 -17.86 10.73 -8.41
N GLU A 60 -17.31 10.54 -7.22
CA GLU A 60 -16.46 11.51 -6.52
C GLU A 60 -15.23 11.92 -7.36
N HIS A 61 -14.68 10.97 -8.12
CA HIS A 61 -13.54 11.22 -9.01
C HIS A 61 -13.93 11.67 -10.43
N ASN A 62 -15.17 12.12 -10.65
CA ASN A 62 -15.69 12.55 -11.95
C ASN A 62 -15.66 11.48 -13.05
N PHE A 63 -15.89 10.24 -12.68
CA PHE A 63 -16.13 9.15 -13.61
C PHE A 63 -17.59 8.71 -13.56
N SER A 64 -18.12 8.27 -14.69
CA SER A 64 -19.43 7.65 -14.77
C SER A 64 -19.33 6.17 -14.41
N PHE A 65 -20.24 5.69 -13.59
CA PHE A 65 -20.38 4.30 -13.22
C PHE A 65 -21.65 3.71 -13.84
N LYS A 66 -21.50 2.63 -14.60
CA LYS A 66 -22.64 1.89 -15.16
C LYS A 66 -22.47 0.41 -14.90
N ALA A 67 -23.38 -0.18 -14.16
CA ALA A 67 -23.45 -1.62 -13.96
C ALA A 67 -24.54 -2.21 -14.88
N TYR A 68 -24.17 -3.21 -15.66
CA TYR A 68 -25.06 -3.94 -16.53
C TYR A 68 -25.19 -5.37 -16.01
N GLY A 69 -26.42 -5.79 -15.73
CA GLY A 69 -26.73 -7.18 -15.41
C GLY A 69 -27.16 -7.97 -16.65
N ASN A 70 -27.08 -9.30 -16.58
CA ASN A 70 -27.56 -10.24 -17.59
C ASN A 70 -27.01 -9.95 -19.00
N TYR A 71 -25.69 -9.84 -19.12
CA TYR A 71 -25.09 -9.75 -20.45
C TYR A 71 -25.14 -11.12 -21.14
N GLU A 72 -25.99 -11.23 -22.16
CA GLU A 72 -26.23 -12.49 -22.88
C GLU A 72 -25.16 -12.75 -23.95
N THR A 73 -24.58 -11.70 -24.51
CA THR A 73 -23.70 -11.82 -25.68
C THR A 73 -22.28 -11.36 -25.40
N GLU A 74 -21.32 -12.05 -26.03
CA GLU A 74 -19.91 -11.68 -25.99
C GLU A 74 -19.64 -10.27 -26.55
N GLU A 75 -20.47 -9.81 -27.49
CA GLU A 75 -20.35 -8.47 -28.08
C GLU A 75 -20.56 -7.35 -27.06
N ASN A 76 -21.48 -7.54 -26.10
CA ASN A 76 -21.73 -6.58 -25.04
C ASN A 76 -20.52 -6.41 -24.13
N LEU A 77 -19.82 -7.51 -23.83
CA LEU A 77 -18.59 -7.50 -23.08
C LEU A 77 -17.46 -6.75 -23.82
N ILE A 78 -17.31 -7.01 -25.11
CA ILE A 78 -16.25 -6.40 -25.93
C ILE A 78 -16.44 -4.87 -26.06
N LYS A 79 -17.67 -4.39 -26.22
CA LYS A 79 -17.99 -2.95 -26.34
C LYS A 79 -17.64 -2.14 -25.10
N CYS A 80 -17.66 -2.79 -23.94
CA CYS A 80 -17.44 -2.12 -22.66
C CYS A 80 -16.00 -2.16 -22.16
N LEU A 81 -15.09 -2.91 -22.77
CA LEU A 81 -13.70 -3.05 -22.32
C LEU A 81 -12.97 -1.69 -22.20
N PRO A 82 -12.14 -1.47 -21.17
CA PRO A 82 -11.91 -2.33 -20.01
C PRO A 82 -13.07 -2.28 -19.00
N ILE A 83 -13.36 -3.40 -18.35
CA ILE A 83 -14.45 -3.57 -17.39
C ILE A 83 -13.99 -4.19 -16.09
N ILE A 84 -14.73 -3.92 -15.02
CA ILE A 84 -14.57 -4.63 -13.74
C ILE A 84 -15.63 -5.72 -13.68
N MET A 85 -15.24 -6.91 -13.26
CA MET A 85 -16.14 -8.04 -13.01
C MET A 85 -15.93 -8.57 -11.60
N CYS A 86 -17.01 -9.10 -11.03
CA CYS A 86 -16.96 -9.78 -9.74
C CYS A 86 -16.99 -11.29 -9.98
N SER A 87 -16.07 -12.03 -9.38
CA SER A 87 -16.12 -13.49 -9.37
C SER A 87 -17.25 -13.98 -8.45
N LYS A 88 -17.65 -15.23 -8.60
CA LYS A 88 -18.61 -15.90 -7.70
C LYS A 88 -18.14 -15.98 -6.25
N GLU A 89 -16.82 -15.79 -6.02
CA GLU A 89 -16.17 -15.76 -4.71
C GLU A 89 -16.04 -14.33 -4.14
N ASN A 90 -16.80 -13.36 -4.64
CA ASN A 90 -16.75 -11.93 -4.24
C ASN A 90 -15.38 -11.27 -4.45
N HIS A 91 -14.66 -11.65 -5.49
CA HIS A 91 -13.36 -11.07 -5.84
C HIS A 91 -13.46 -10.25 -7.12
N TYR A 92 -13.00 -8.99 -7.08
CA TYR A 92 -13.01 -8.09 -8.22
C TYR A 92 -11.76 -8.22 -9.08
N VAL A 93 -11.97 -8.33 -10.39
CA VAL A 93 -10.92 -8.40 -11.40
C VAL A 93 -11.22 -7.43 -12.54
N VAL A 94 -10.21 -7.10 -13.35
CA VAL A 94 -10.37 -6.26 -14.53
C VAL A 94 -10.17 -7.08 -15.79
N VAL A 95 -11.14 -7.06 -16.69
CA VAL A 95 -10.98 -7.58 -18.05
C VAL A 95 -10.53 -6.41 -18.93
N ALA A 96 -9.26 -6.44 -19.32
CA ALA A 96 -8.60 -5.29 -19.95
C ALA A 96 -8.85 -5.18 -21.44
N GLU A 97 -8.61 -6.26 -22.18
CA GLU A 97 -8.75 -6.30 -23.65
C GLU A 97 -8.95 -7.74 -24.16
N LYS A 98 -9.48 -7.87 -25.37
CA LYS A 98 -9.48 -9.13 -26.12
C LYS A 98 -8.34 -9.14 -27.12
N LYS A 99 -7.49 -10.15 -27.10
CA LYS A 99 -6.34 -10.31 -27.98
C LYS A 99 -6.18 -11.76 -28.44
N TYR A 100 -6.10 -11.96 -29.74
CA TYR A 100 -5.98 -13.30 -30.34
C TYR A 100 -7.05 -14.31 -29.83
N GLY A 101 -8.31 -13.86 -29.80
CA GLY A 101 -9.43 -14.70 -29.35
C GLY A 101 -9.57 -14.87 -27.84
N LYS A 102 -8.55 -14.50 -27.04
CA LYS A 102 -8.53 -14.62 -25.58
C LYS A 102 -8.68 -13.27 -24.88
N TYR A 103 -9.26 -13.28 -23.69
CA TYR A 103 -9.38 -12.11 -22.84
C TYR A 103 -8.18 -11.99 -21.91
N ILE A 104 -7.68 -10.77 -21.76
CA ILE A 104 -6.63 -10.46 -20.78
C ILE A 104 -7.31 -10.07 -19.49
N LEU A 105 -7.22 -10.95 -18.51
CA LEU A 105 -7.72 -10.77 -17.14
C LEU A 105 -6.59 -10.23 -16.28
N LEU A 106 -6.86 -9.18 -15.52
CA LEU A 106 -5.96 -8.60 -14.53
C LEU A 106 -6.55 -8.83 -13.15
N ASP A 107 -6.01 -9.80 -12.46
CA ASP A 107 -6.40 -10.15 -11.10
C ASP A 107 -5.46 -9.46 -10.10
N PRO A 108 -5.99 -8.61 -9.19
CA PRO A 108 -5.17 -7.95 -8.18
C PRO A 108 -4.37 -8.91 -7.28
N LEU A 109 -4.85 -10.13 -7.11
CA LEU A 109 -4.19 -11.16 -6.28
C LEU A 109 -3.24 -12.03 -7.10
N LYS A 110 -3.76 -12.64 -8.19
CA LYS A 110 -3.02 -13.63 -9.00
C LYS A 110 -2.13 -12.99 -10.06
N GLY A 111 -2.57 -11.87 -10.66
CA GLY A 111 -1.83 -11.16 -11.69
C GLY A 111 -2.52 -11.19 -13.05
N LYS A 112 -1.72 -11.26 -14.12
CA LYS A 112 -2.21 -11.22 -15.49
C LYS A 112 -2.40 -12.64 -16.02
N GLU A 113 -3.62 -12.94 -16.47
CA GLU A 113 -4.00 -14.23 -17.04
C GLU A 113 -4.63 -14.04 -18.42
N LYS A 114 -4.57 -15.08 -19.25
CA LYS A 114 -5.27 -15.14 -20.55
C LYS A 114 -6.35 -16.20 -20.45
N VAL A 115 -7.60 -15.80 -20.61
CA VAL A 115 -8.76 -16.67 -20.44
C VAL A 115 -9.69 -16.63 -21.63
N ASP A 116 -10.45 -17.69 -21.84
CA ASP A 116 -11.48 -17.78 -22.86
C ASP A 116 -12.82 -17.24 -22.36
N TYR A 117 -13.74 -16.92 -23.26
CA TYR A 117 -15.07 -16.43 -22.91
C TYR A 117 -15.84 -17.43 -22.01
N SER A 118 -15.71 -18.73 -22.29
CA SER A 118 -16.31 -19.78 -21.49
C SER A 118 -15.86 -19.77 -20.03
N TYR A 119 -14.58 -19.48 -19.78
CA TYR A 119 -14.04 -19.32 -18.44
C TYR A 119 -14.68 -18.13 -17.70
N ILE A 120 -14.88 -17.01 -18.41
CA ILE A 120 -15.52 -15.81 -17.83
C ILE A 120 -16.97 -16.15 -17.42
N LYS A 121 -17.74 -16.74 -18.31
CA LYS A 121 -19.15 -17.14 -18.03
C LYS A 121 -19.26 -18.11 -16.85
N LYS A 122 -18.34 -19.04 -16.70
CA LYS A 122 -18.35 -20.04 -15.64
C LYS A 122 -18.02 -19.46 -14.26
N ASN A 123 -17.02 -18.55 -14.17
CA ASN A 123 -16.42 -18.16 -12.91
C ASN A 123 -16.86 -16.78 -12.39
N PHE A 124 -17.46 -15.95 -13.24
CA PHE A 124 -17.86 -14.59 -12.85
C PHE A 124 -19.38 -14.46 -12.77
N LEU A 125 -19.82 -13.46 -12.01
CA LEU A 125 -21.22 -13.07 -11.95
C LEU A 125 -21.64 -12.40 -13.28
N ASP A 126 -22.92 -12.48 -13.64
CA ASP A 126 -23.45 -11.84 -14.83
C ASP A 126 -23.64 -10.32 -14.67
N VAL A 127 -22.66 -9.66 -14.05
CA VAL A 127 -22.63 -8.22 -13.83
C VAL A 127 -21.34 -7.64 -14.39
N LEU A 128 -21.47 -6.69 -15.32
CA LEU A 128 -20.37 -5.92 -15.90
C LEU A 128 -20.37 -4.51 -15.33
N VAL A 129 -19.26 -4.06 -14.83
CA VAL A 129 -19.09 -2.68 -14.35
C VAL A 129 -18.20 -1.91 -15.33
N CYS A 130 -18.83 -0.94 -16.01
CA CYS A 130 -18.15 0.00 -16.90
C CYS A 130 -17.90 1.31 -16.19
N VAL A 131 -16.65 1.70 -16.07
CA VAL A 131 -16.22 2.99 -15.51
C VAL A 131 -15.55 3.80 -16.60
N ARG A 132 -16.05 5.01 -16.86
CA ARG A 132 -15.54 5.90 -17.91
C ARG A 132 -15.48 7.34 -17.41
N PRO A 133 -14.50 8.16 -17.86
CA PRO A 133 -14.45 9.55 -17.50
C PRO A 133 -15.71 10.28 -18.00
N THR A 134 -16.26 11.15 -17.18
CA THR A 134 -17.36 12.04 -17.57
C THR A 134 -16.78 13.21 -18.38
N GLU A 135 -17.47 13.67 -19.44
CA GLU A 135 -16.99 14.75 -20.33
C GLU A 135 -16.72 16.09 -19.61
N LYS A 136 -17.33 16.30 -18.46
CA LYS A 136 -17.12 17.49 -17.63
C LYS A 136 -15.80 17.39 -16.86
N ASN A 137 -14.75 17.99 -17.43
CA ASN A 137 -13.49 18.31 -16.71
C ASN A 137 -12.76 17.13 -16.06
N TYR A 138 -12.39 16.15 -16.85
CA TYR A 138 -11.28 15.28 -16.54
C TYR A 138 -9.98 16.11 -16.47
N LYS A 139 -9.87 16.95 -15.44
CA LYS A 139 -8.61 17.59 -15.09
C LYS A 139 -7.71 16.51 -14.52
N ARG A 140 -6.67 16.21 -15.27
CA ARG A 140 -5.52 15.48 -14.81
C ARG A 140 -4.94 16.24 -13.62
N GLU A 141 -5.34 15.92 -12.39
CA GLU A 141 -4.65 16.44 -11.23
C GLU A 141 -3.18 16.05 -11.36
N LYS A 142 -2.35 17.08 -11.48
CA LYS A 142 -0.91 16.90 -11.28
C LYS A 142 -0.79 16.37 -9.87
N ARG A 143 -0.46 15.08 -9.73
CA ARG A 143 -0.01 14.56 -8.46
C ARG A 143 1.13 15.46 -8.01
N GLU A 144 0.91 16.27 -7.02
CA GLU A 144 1.99 16.78 -6.21
C GLU A 144 2.65 15.54 -5.64
N SER A 145 3.82 15.21 -6.17
CA SER A 145 4.60 14.14 -5.60
C SER A 145 4.84 14.55 -4.16
N PHE A 146 4.28 13.81 -3.22
CA PHE A 146 4.55 13.95 -1.78
C PHE A 146 6.00 13.51 -1.48
N LEU A 147 6.90 13.93 -2.36
CA LEU A 147 8.31 13.93 -2.09
C LEU A 147 8.52 15.13 -1.17
N ILE A 148 8.45 14.87 0.12
CA ILE A 148 8.98 15.81 1.12
C ILE A 148 10.36 16.19 0.60
N PRO A 149 10.64 17.49 0.33
CA PRO A 149 11.95 17.90 -0.10
C PRO A 149 12.94 17.62 1.04
N ILE A 150 13.51 16.41 1.00
CA ILE A 150 14.48 15.99 2.01
C ILE A 150 15.71 16.84 1.76
N ASN A 151 15.90 17.84 2.61
CA ASN A 151 17.10 18.66 2.57
C ASN A 151 18.30 17.74 2.88
N LYS A 152 19.16 17.53 1.89
CA LYS A 152 20.32 16.62 1.99
C LYS A 152 21.20 16.91 3.20
N SER A 153 21.33 18.18 3.60
CA SER A 153 22.09 18.57 4.79
C SER A 153 21.43 18.11 6.09
N LYS A 154 20.09 18.15 6.18
CA LYS A 154 19.36 17.63 7.35
C LYS A 154 19.42 16.11 7.44
N LEU A 155 19.39 15.42 6.29
CA LEU A 155 19.57 13.97 6.24
C LEU A 155 20.99 13.57 6.69
N PHE A 156 22.01 14.31 6.24
CA PHE A 156 23.40 14.09 6.64
C PHE A 156 23.61 14.34 8.14
N LEU A 157 23.03 15.43 8.67
CA LEU A 157 23.07 15.74 10.11
C LEU A 157 22.40 14.64 10.94
N ALA A 158 21.23 14.16 10.51
CA ALA A 158 20.53 13.05 11.17
C ALA A 158 21.35 11.76 11.15
N SER A 159 22.04 11.48 10.04
CA SER A 159 22.95 10.32 9.92
C SER A 159 24.14 10.40 10.89
N ILE A 160 24.75 11.58 11.02
CA ILE A 160 25.83 11.79 12.00
C ILE A 160 25.33 11.61 13.41
N LEU A 161 24.16 12.18 13.73
CA LEU A 161 23.57 12.09 15.07
C LEU A 161 23.29 10.62 15.45
N THR A 162 22.76 9.83 14.51
CA THR A 162 22.57 8.38 14.73
C THR A 162 23.87 7.63 14.94
N LEU A 163 24.94 7.94 14.21
CA LEU A 163 26.24 7.32 14.43
C LEU A 163 26.83 7.66 15.80
N VAL A 164 26.68 8.91 16.25
CA VAL A 164 27.11 9.32 17.60
C VAL A 164 26.35 8.58 18.68
N THR A 165 25.01 8.47 18.55
CA THR A 165 24.20 7.73 19.53
C THR A 165 24.56 6.25 19.57
N GLN A 166 24.84 5.61 18.43
CA GLN A 166 25.31 4.22 18.39
C GLN A 166 26.68 4.05 19.04
N GLY A 167 27.59 5.01 18.86
CA GLY A 167 28.86 5.01 19.54
C GLY A 167 28.74 5.08 21.07
N ILE A 168 27.82 5.91 21.59
CA ILE A 168 27.57 6.04 23.03
C ILE A 168 27.00 4.74 23.63
N ILE A 169 26.16 4.02 22.90
CA ILE A 169 25.57 2.73 23.34
C ILE A 169 26.64 1.64 23.51
N LEU A 170 27.81 1.73 22.83
CA LEU A 170 28.91 0.78 22.97
C LEU A 170 29.76 1.00 24.25
N ILE A 171 29.63 2.14 24.93
CA ILE A 171 30.42 2.46 26.13
C ILE A 171 30.10 1.57 27.33
N PRO A 172 28.81 1.30 27.70
CA PRO A 172 28.47 0.45 28.83
C PRO A 172 29.11 -0.96 28.79
N PRO A 173 29.03 -1.73 27.68
CA PRO A 173 29.66 -3.05 27.65
C PRO A 173 31.19 -3.02 27.81
N LEU A 174 31.83 -1.97 27.33
CA LEU A 174 33.28 -1.80 27.54
C LEU A 174 33.66 -1.51 29.01
N ILE A 175 32.80 -0.72 29.69
CA ILE A 175 32.95 -0.43 31.11
C ILE A 175 32.73 -1.70 31.92
N ILE A 176 31.69 -2.47 31.61
CA ILE A 176 31.36 -3.76 32.29
C ILE A 176 32.54 -4.72 32.15
N LYS A 177 33.10 -4.86 30.93
CA LYS A 177 34.31 -5.69 30.71
C LYS A 177 35.47 -5.27 31.60
N LYS A 178 35.71 -3.96 31.74
CA LYS A 178 36.78 -3.43 32.59
C LYS A 178 36.51 -3.72 34.07
N ILE A 179 35.31 -3.53 34.56
CA ILE A 179 34.90 -3.81 35.95
C ILE A 179 35.09 -5.29 36.27
N VAL A 180 34.65 -6.20 35.38
CA VAL A 180 34.79 -7.65 35.58
C VAL A 180 36.24 -8.05 35.68
N ASN A 181 37.13 -7.48 34.84
CA ASN A 181 38.54 -7.73 34.89
C ASN A 181 39.20 -7.22 36.20
N GLU A 182 38.80 -6.03 36.67
CA GLU A 182 39.33 -5.46 37.96
C GLU A 182 38.87 -6.30 39.16
N ILE A 183 37.63 -6.83 39.18
CA ILE A 183 37.14 -7.72 40.24
C ILE A 183 37.93 -9.04 40.27
N THR A 184 38.30 -9.55 39.10
CA THR A 184 39.03 -10.82 38.99
C THR A 184 40.48 -10.72 39.50
N TYR A 185 41.07 -9.52 39.51
CA TYR A 185 42.47 -9.26 39.96
C TYR A 185 42.59 -8.64 41.36
N ASP A 186 41.53 -8.69 42.17
CA ASP A 186 41.51 -8.29 43.63
C ASP A 186 41.94 -6.84 43.92
N THR A 187 41.80 -5.93 42.97
CA THR A 187 42.07 -4.50 43.12
C THR A 187 40.77 -3.71 43.35
N LEU A 188 39.95 -4.14 44.34
CA LEU A 188 38.74 -3.44 44.75
C LEU A 188 39.06 -2.14 45.50
N GLY A 189 39.30 -1.09 44.74
CA GLY A 189 39.49 0.28 45.22
C GLY A 189 38.41 1.21 44.66
N PHE A 190 38.44 2.44 45.09
CA PHE A 190 37.61 3.63 44.83
C PHE A 190 36.91 3.78 43.46
N ASN A 191 37.27 2.99 42.49
CA ASN A 191 36.75 3.04 41.09
C ASN A 191 35.35 2.41 40.93
N PHE A 192 34.96 1.49 41.81
CA PHE A 192 33.66 0.77 41.68
C PHE A 192 32.47 1.72 41.74
N VAL A 193 32.48 2.68 42.67
CA VAL A 193 31.39 3.67 42.84
C VAL A 193 31.27 4.56 41.63
N LYS A 194 32.41 4.98 41.06
CA LYS A 194 32.45 5.82 39.87
C LYS A 194 31.83 5.11 38.66
N TYR A 195 32.17 3.84 38.43
CA TYR A 195 31.62 3.06 37.29
C TYR A 195 30.14 2.73 37.48
N THR A 196 29.69 2.45 38.73
CA THR A 196 28.27 2.20 39.06
C THR A 196 27.43 3.44 38.78
N LEU A 197 27.85 4.61 39.18
CA LEU A 197 27.18 5.88 38.89
C LEU A 197 27.10 6.17 37.39
N LEU A 198 28.15 5.85 36.63
CA LEU A 198 28.17 6.04 35.19
C LEU A 198 27.20 5.11 34.46
N ILE A 199 27.10 3.85 34.88
CA ILE A 199 26.11 2.88 34.36
C ILE A 199 24.69 3.30 34.74
N LEU A 200 24.45 3.75 35.96
CA LEU A 200 23.15 4.19 36.43
C LEU A 200 22.64 5.40 35.65
N SER A 201 23.52 6.37 35.36
CA SER A 201 23.18 7.53 34.57
C SER A 201 22.81 7.14 33.11
N CYS A 202 23.50 6.14 32.56
CA CYS A 202 23.22 5.63 31.22
C CYS A 202 21.87 4.88 31.16
N LEU A 203 21.55 4.08 32.19
CA LEU A 203 20.27 3.37 32.31
C LEU A 203 19.09 4.32 32.50
N LEU A 204 19.27 5.40 33.27
CA LEU A 204 18.24 6.44 33.43
C LEU A 204 17.95 7.17 32.13
N TYR A 205 18.98 7.37 31.29
CA TYR A 205 18.80 8.00 29.99
C TYR A 205 18.14 7.07 28.95
N THR A 206 18.36 5.76 29.03
CA THR A 206 17.79 4.76 28.11
C THR A 206 16.46 4.19 28.58
N SER A 207 15.96 4.60 29.78
CA SER A 207 14.65 4.19 30.26
C SER A 207 13.56 4.69 29.32
N PRO A 208 12.68 3.80 28.82
CA PRO A 208 11.57 4.21 27.95
C PRO A 208 10.71 5.22 28.69
N SER A 209 10.42 6.34 28.00
CA SER A 209 9.53 7.37 28.53
C SER A 209 8.18 6.77 28.90
N PRO A 210 7.56 7.16 30.03
CA PRO A 210 6.23 6.67 30.41
C PRO A 210 5.14 6.96 29.34
N ARG A 211 5.43 7.75 28.32
CA ARG A 211 4.56 7.96 27.17
C ARG A 211 4.53 6.77 26.19
N ASP A 212 5.58 5.96 26.14
CA ASP A 212 5.63 4.80 25.23
C ASP A 212 4.82 3.61 25.75
N LEU A 213 4.51 3.59 27.05
CA LEU A 213 3.68 2.58 27.70
C LEU A 213 2.16 2.83 27.55
N SER A 214 1.74 4.03 27.12
CA SER A 214 0.32 4.39 26.98
C SER A 214 -0.28 4.09 25.60
N THR A 215 0.52 3.71 24.61
CA THR A 215 0.08 3.44 23.23
C THR A 215 -0.17 1.96 22.91
N SER A 216 -0.03 1.07 23.90
CA SER A 216 -0.29 -0.38 23.74
C SER A 216 -1.61 -0.83 24.38
N ARG A 217 -2.70 -0.05 24.16
CA ARG A 217 -4.08 -0.49 24.46
C ARG A 217 -4.98 -0.32 23.26
#